data_21499cd234cb4e2488b2f29b07d33c0a
#
_entry.id   21499cd234cb4e2488b2f29b07d33c0a
#
_cell.length_a   1.000
_cell.length_b   1.000
_cell.length_c   1.000
_cell.angle_alpha   90.00
_cell.angle_beta   90.00
_cell.angle_gamma   90.00
#
_symmetry.space_group_name_H-M   'P 1'
#
loop_
_entity.id
_entity.type
_entity.pdbx_description
1 polymer ?
#
loop_
_entity_poly.entity_id
_entity_poly.type
_entity_poly.pdbx_seq_one_letter_code
_entity_poly.pdbx_strand_id
1 'polypeptide(L)'
;MTGRLLACHLTDVVSRGGRLLLNVGPTAEGEIPELQQASLRSLGRWMAQVGDVIRASQPVTPGVAQPMNEPWVRWLDTPDHVVALVHQTGDTTLDVDHNAVLAGEAEVRGAPGTARVVGGRVRVRVGELTDGPAVVLVPKR
;
A
#
# COMPACT_ATOMS: atom_id res chain seq x y z
N MET A 1 -15.94 -9.72 0.08
CA MET A 1 -14.54 -9.23 0.28
C MET A 1 -14.62 -7.94 1.08
N THR A 2 -13.83 -7.80 2.15
CA THR A 2 -13.78 -6.56 2.95
C THR A 2 -13.03 -5.46 2.20
N GLY A 3 -13.24 -4.19 2.57
CA GLY A 3 -12.53 -3.06 1.95
C GLY A 3 -11.01 -3.17 2.11
N ARG A 4 -10.54 -3.63 3.28
CA ARG A 4 -9.10 -3.88 3.50
C ARG A 4 -8.53 -4.93 2.52
N LEU A 5 -9.25 -6.00 2.27
CA LEU A 5 -8.83 -7.01 1.28
C LEU A 5 -8.84 -6.46 -0.15
N LEU A 6 -9.76 -5.56 -0.47
CA LEU A 6 -9.74 -4.85 -1.76
C LEU A 6 -8.50 -3.97 -1.91
N ALA A 7 -8.13 -3.22 -0.87
CA ALA A 7 -6.91 -2.41 -0.89
C ALA A 7 -5.65 -3.29 -0.99
N CYS A 8 -5.61 -4.42 -0.28
CA CYS A 8 -4.53 -5.41 -0.41
C CYS A 8 -4.43 -5.96 -1.83
N HIS A 9 -5.56 -6.31 -2.43
CA HIS A 9 -5.61 -6.81 -3.80
C HIS A 9 -5.17 -5.76 -4.81
N LEU A 10 -5.65 -4.51 -4.66
CA LEU A 10 -5.22 -3.40 -5.50
C LEU A 10 -3.70 -3.20 -5.43
N THR A 11 -3.13 -3.18 -4.24
CA THR A 11 -1.69 -2.98 -4.06
C THR A 11 -0.85 -4.13 -4.62
N ASP A 12 -1.32 -5.37 -4.49
CA ASP A 12 -0.66 -6.53 -5.11
C ASP A 12 -0.65 -6.42 -6.65
N VAL A 13 -1.79 -6.09 -7.24
CA VAL A 13 -1.91 -5.92 -8.69
C VAL A 13 -1.04 -4.78 -9.22
N VAL A 14 -1.10 -3.61 -8.57
CA VAL A 14 -0.35 -2.42 -9.01
C VAL A 14 1.15 -2.60 -8.84
N SER A 15 1.60 -3.25 -7.75
CA SER A 15 3.02 -3.51 -7.51
C SER A 15 3.67 -4.44 -8.54
N ARG A 16 2.84 -5.17 -9.29
CA ARG A 16 3.26 -6.04 -10.40
C ARG A 16 3.09 -5.39 -11.77
N GLY A 17 2.66 -4.12 -11.83
CA GLY A 17 2.41 -3.40 -13.09
C GLY A 17 1.04 -3.68 -13.71
N GLY A 18 0.15 -4.34 -12.97
CA GLY A 18 -1.21 -4.63 -13.41
C GLY A 18 -2.18 -3.46 -13.18
N ARG A 19 -3.39 -3.66 -13.68
CA ARG A 19 -4.53 -2.75 -13.46
C ARG A 19 -5.69 -3.53 -12.89
N LEU A 20 -6.38 -2.97 -11.91
CA LEU A 20 -7.54 -3.59 -11.30
C LEU A 20 -8.82 -3.02 -11.90
N LEU A 21 -9.64 -3.90 -12.48
CA LEU A 21 -11.02 -3.61 -12.82
C LEU A 21 -11.92 -4.21 -11.74
N LEU A 22 -12.56 -3.35 -10.96
CA LEU A 22 -13.43 -3.75 -9.86
C LEU A 22 -14.89 -3.59 -10.27
N ASN A 23 -15.60 -4.71 -10.35
CA ASN A 23 -17.02 -4.74 -10.65
C ASN A 23 -17.85 -4.86 -9.38
N VAL A 24 -19.08 -4.37 -9.47
CA VAL A 24 -20.15 -4.59 -8.49
C VAL A 24 -21.28 -5.40 -9.13
N GLY A 25 -21.94 -6.24 -8.34
CA GLY A 25 -23.09 -7.03 -8.79
C GLY A 25 -24.39 -6.40 -8.26
N PRO A 26 -25.14 -5.62 -9.07
CA PRO A 26 -26.39 -5.06 -8.66
C PRO A 26 -27.45 -6.15 -8.42
N THR A 27 -28.44 -5.85 -7.56
CA THR A 27 -29.63 -6.67 -7.40
C THR A 27 -30.55 -6.59 -8.62
N ALA A 28 -31.61 -7.38 -8.63
CA ALA A 28 -32.61 -7.32 -9.70
C ALA A 28 -33.30 -5.94 -9.80
N GLU A 29 -33.35 -5.21 -8.70
CA GLU A 29 -33.91 -3.85 -8.62
C GLU A 29 -32.88 -2.77 -9.02
N GLY A 30 -31.64 -3.16 -9.35
CA GLY A 30 -30.56 -2.27 -9.78
C GLY A 30 -29.78 -1.62 -8.61
N GLU A 31 -29.98 -2.09 -7.39
CA GLU A 31 -29.27 -1.59 -6.21
C GLU A 31 -27.95 -2.33 -5.97
N ILE A 32 -26.94 -1.60 -5.54
CA ILE A 32 -25.66 -2.22 -5.11
C ILE A 32 -25.86 -2.77 -3.69
N PRO A 33 -25.64 -4.08 -3.45
CA PRO A 33 -25.74 -4.66 -2.11
C PRO A 33 -24.92 -3.92 -1.07
N GLU A 34 -25.48 -3.78 0.14
CA GLU A 34 -24.88 -2.97 1.22
C GLU A 34 -23.44 -3.39 1.56
N LEU A 35 -23.14 -4.69 1.58
CA LEU A 35 -21.79 -5.19 1.83
C LEU A 35 -20.79 -4.75 0.76
N GLN A 36 -21.20 -4.67 -0.50
CA GLN A 36 -20.35 -4.17 -1.58
C GLN A 36 -20.16 -2.66 -1.45
N GLN A 37 -21.21 -1.91 -1.12
CA GLN A 37 -21.11 -0.47 -0.84
C GLN A 37 -20.15 -0.19 0.33
N ALA A 38 -20.25 -0.94 1.43
CA ALA A 38 -19.37 -0.80 2.59
C ALA A 38 -17.89 -1.05 2.21
N SER A 39 -17.63 -2.08 1.41
CA SER A 39 -16.28 -2.40 0.93
C SER A 39 -15.71 -1.31 0.02
N LEU A 40 -16.52 -0.76 -0.88
CA LEU A 40 -16.12 0.36 -1.75
C LEU A 40 -15.85 1.64 -0.96
N ARG A 41 -16.68 1.94 0.04
CA ARG A 41 -16.46 3.11 0.91
C ARG A 41 -15.17 2.98 1.72
N SER A 42 -14.85 1.77 2.23
CA SER A 42 -13.61 1.49 2.92
C SER A 42 -12.40 1.71 2.00
N LEU A 43 -12.43 1.15 0.80
CA LEU A 43 -11.40 1.40 -0.21
C LEU A 43 -11.27 2.89 -0.54
N GLY A 44 -12.40 3.59 -0.66
CA GLY A 44 -12.43 5.03 -0.93
C GLY A 44 -11.77 5.87 0.17
N ARG A 45 -12.00 5.55 1.46
CA ARG A 45 -11.34 6.22 2.58
C ARG A 45 -9.83 6.02 2.56
N TRP A 46 -9.37 4.81 2.26
CA TRP A 46 -7.95 4.53 2.11
C TRP A 46 -7.35 5.27 0.91
N MET A 47 -7.99 5.22 -0.25
CA MET A 47 -7.57 5.93 -1.46
C MET A 47 -7.56 7.46 -1.29
N ALA A 48 -8.40 8.03 -0.43
CA ALA A 48 -8.35 9.46 -0.11
C ALA A 48 -7.04 9.87 0.57
N GLN A 49 -6.40 8.96 1.29
CA GLN A 49 -5.13 9.21 1.99
C GLN A 49 -3.89 8.91 1.13
N VAL A 50 -3.98 7.97 0.20
CA VAL A 50 -2.80 7.42 -0.49
C VAL A 50 -2.93 7.40 -2.01
N GLY A 51 -4.08 7.77 -2.56
CA GLY A 51 -4.38 7.62 -3.97
C GLY A 51 -3.49 8.45 -4.90
N ASP A 52 -2.97 9.58 -4.44
CA ASP A 52 -1.97 10.36 -5.15
C ASP A 52 -0.68 9.56 -5.35
N VAL A 53 -0.20 8.92 -4.29
CA VAL A 53 1.00 8.07 -4.32
C VAL A 53 0.79 6.85 -5.21
N ILE A 54 -0.34 6.14 -5.03
CA ILE A 54 -0.64 4.93 -5.81
C ILE A 54 -0.73 5.23 -7.31
N ARG A 55 -1.37 6.35 -7.68
CA ARG A 55 -1.51 6.76 -9.10
C ARG A 55 -0.21 7.25 -9.73
N ALA A 56 0.68 7.85 -8.93
CA ALA A 56 1.98 8.32 -9.40
C ALA A 56 3.05 7.22 -9.43
N SER A 57 2.77 6.06 -8.85
CA SER A 57 3.75 4.99 -8.68
C SER A 57 3.81 4.05 -9.87
N GLN A 58 4.94 3.37 -9.96
CA GLN A 58 5.20 2.27 -10.88
C GLN A 58 5.89 1.13 -10.15
N PRO A 59 5.91 -0.09 -10.69
CA PRO A 59 6.64 -1.20 -10.12
C PRO A 59 8.14 -0.88 -10.01
N VAL A 60 8.77 -1.26 -8.91
CA VAL A 60 10.22 -1.12 -8.73
C VAL A 60 10.99 -1.88 -9.81
N THR A 61 10.52 -3.08 -10.12
CA THR A 61 11.07 -3.88 -11.23
C THR A 61 9.90 -4.39 -12.07
N PRO A 62 9.65 -3.81 -13.25
CA PRO A 62 8.55 -4.22 -14.10
C PRO A 62 8.61 -5.71 -14.45
N GLY A 63 7.47 -6.40 -14.33
CA GLY A 63 7.33 -7.81 -14.71
C GLY A 63 7.94 -8.81 -13.72
N VAL A 64 8.58 -8.38 -12.65
CA VAL A 64 9.12 -9.26 -11.62
C VAL A 64 8.07 -9.46 -10.51
N ALA A 65 7.76 -10.71 -10.21
CA ALA A 65 6.90 -11.04 -9.09
C ALA A 65 7.59 -10.71 -7.76
N GLN A 66 6.92 -9.94 -6.92
CA GLN A 66 7.42 -9.67 -5.59
C GLN A 66 7.07 -10.85 -4.68
N PRO A 67 8.01 -11.32 -3.85
CA PRO A 67 7.77 -12.48 -3.00
C PRO A 67 6.67 -12.21 -1.97
N MET A 68 5.89 -13.25 -1.65
CA MET A 68 4.87 -13.27 -0.60
C MET A 68 5.49 -13.68 0.73
N ASN A 69 6.50 -12.94 1.18
CA ASN A 69 7.20 -13.23 2.43
C ASN A 69 6.58 -12.50 3.62
N GLU A 70 6.84 -13.00 4.80
CA GLU A 70 6.57 -12.28 6.04
C GLU A 70 7.81 -11.43 6.46
N PRO A 71 7.64 -10.14 6.82
CA PRO A 71 6.39 -9.38 6.76
C PRO A 71 5.90 -9.17 5.32
N TRP A 72 4.59 -9.19 5.12
CA TRP A 72 4.01 -8.99 3.79
C TRP A 72 4.19 -7.54 3.35
N VAL A 73 5.09 -7.32 2.41
CA VAL A 73 5.45 -6.01 1.87
C VAL A 73 5.43 -6.05 0.35
N ARG A 74 4.88 -4.98 -0.25
CA ARG A 74 4.99 -4.71 -1.67
C ARG A 74 5.71 -3.39 -1.88
N TRP A 75 6.46 -3.31 -2.96
CA TRP A 75 7.27 -2.15 -3.27
C TRP A 75 6.79 -1.46 -4.54
N LEU A 76 6.74 -0.13 -4.47
CA LEU A 76 6.46 0.75 -5.59
C LEU A 76 7.52 1.84 -5.65
N ASP A 77 7.63 2.45 -6.82
CA ASP A 77 8.55 3.55 -7.08
C ASP A 77 7.80 4.79 -7.54
N THR A 78 8.18 5.96 -7.04
CA THR A 78 7.73 7.26 -7.51
C THR A 78 8.96 8.12 -7.84
N PRO A 79 8.82 9.27 -8.52
CA PRO A 79 9.96 10.17 -8.76
C PRO A 79 10.73 10.52 -7.48
N ASP A 80 10.03 10.76 -6.38
CA ASP A 80 10.60 11.31 -5.15
C ASP A 80 10.76 10.29 -4.00
N HIS A 81 10.10 9.12 -4.10
CA HIS A 81 10.07 8.14 -3.02
C HIS A 81 10.18 6.71 -3.52
N VAL A 82 10.78 5.86 -2.71
CA VAL A 82 10.49 4.43 -2.71
C VAL A 82 9.32 4.20 -1.75
N VAL A 83 8.35 3.43 -2.16
CA VAL A 83 7.11 3.23 -1.41
C VAL A 83 7.00 1.77 -0.97
N ALA A 84 6.90 1.55 0.34
CA ALA A 84 6.58 0.23 0.89
C ALA A 84 5.12 0.18 1.29
N LEU A 85 4.42 -0.84 0.80
CA LEU A 85 3.04 -1.17 1.15
C LEU A 85 3.07 -2.29 2.17
N VAL A 86 2.83 -1.98 3.45
CA VAL A 86 3.02 -2.91 4.57
C VAL A 86 1.67 -3.40 5.08
N HIS A 87 1.44 -4.71 4.97
CA HIS A 87 0.21 -5.37 5.39
C HIS A 87 0.30 -6.07 6.77
N GLN A 88 1.16 -5.57 7.61
CA GLN A 88 1.41 -6.13 8.93
C GLN A 88 1.36 -5.03 9.99
N THR A 89 0.77 -5.33 11.14
CA THR A 89 0.81 -4.47 12.32
C THR A 89 2.05 -4.75 13.16
N GLY A 90 2.43 -3.79 13.99
CA GLY A 90 3.58 -3.91 14.91
C GLY A 90 4.87 -3.35 14.32
N ASP A 91 5.98 -3.73 14.94
CA ASP A 91 7.31 -3.29 14.55
C ASP A 91 7.90 -4.20 13.49
N THR A 92 8.43 -3.61 12.43
CA THR A 92 9.17 -4.34 11.40
C THR A 92 10.34 -3.51 10.87
N THR A 93 11.35 -4.19 10.35
CA THR A 93 12.49 -3.55 9.69
C THR A 93 12.48 -3.96 8.23
N LEU A 94 12.51 -2.98 7.34
CA LEU A 94 12.50 -3.16 5.91
C LEU A 94 13.89 -2.88 5.34
N ASP A 95 14.39 -3.80 4.54
CA ASP A 95 15.61 -3.60 3.75
C ASP A 95 15.21 -2.90 2.44
N VAL A 96 15.64 -1.66 2.27
CA VAL A 96 15.41 -0.90 1.04
C VAL A 96 16.62 -1.08 0.15
N ASP A 97 16.53 -2.03 -0.78
CA ASP A 97 17.59 -2.31 -1.75
C ASP A 97 17.37 -1.52 -3.03
N HIS A 98 17.53 -0.22 -2.98
CA HIS A 98 17.48 0.57 -4.22
C HIS A 98 18.06 1.96 -3.99
N ASN A 99 19.31 2.21 -4.17
CA ASN A 99 19.95 3.54 -4.33
C ASN A 99 19.21 4.75 -3.69
N ALA A 100 18.24 4.46 -2.82
CA ALA A 100 17.48 5.43 -2.09
C ALA A 100 18.34 5.97 -0.97
N VAL A 101 18.31 7.24 -0.78
CA VAL A 101 18.97 7.82 0.35
C VAL A 101 18.21 7.57 1.56
N LEU A 102 18.94 7.01 2.38
CA LEU A 102 18.51 6.39 3.60
C LEU A 102 18.91 7.23 4.81
N ALA A 103 18.61 8.49 4.76
CA ALA A 103 18.73 9.37 5.91
C ALA A 103 17.51 10.29 5.96
N GLY A 104 16.85 10.34 7.10
CA GLY A 104 15.73 11.23 7.32
C GLY A 104 14.50 10.53 7.88
N GLU A 105 13.40 11.22 7.84
CA GLU A 105 12.09 10.71 8.27
C GLU A 105 11.33 10.16 7.07
N ALA A 106 10.83 8.94 7.22
CA ALA A 106 9.86 8.37 6.29
C ALA A 106 8.46 8.74 6.76
N GLU A 107 7.54 8.92 5.83
CA GLU A 107 6.14 9.22 6.11
C GLU A 107 5.30 7.92 6.06
N VAL A 108 4.33 7.79 6.98
CA VAL A 108 3.35 6.69 6.95
C VAL A 108 1.97 7.26 6.67
N ARG A 109 1.28 6.73 5.68
CA ARG A 109 -0.10 7.05 5.30
C ARG A 109 -0.97 5.80 5.24
N GLY A 110 -2.27 5.97 5.20
CA GLY A 110 -3.23 4.88 5.04
C GLY A 110 -3.50 4.04 6.29
N ALA A 111 -2.63 4.16 7.31
CA ALA A 111 -2.79 3.56 8.63
C ALA A 111 -2.03 4.38 9.67
N PRO A 112 -2.38 4.29 10.96
CA PRO A 112 -1.57 4.87 12.03
C PRO A 112 -0.19 4.22 12.05
N GLY A 113 0.86 5.02 12.22
CA GLY A 113 2.19 4.46 12.30
C GLY A 113 3.30 5.51 12.21
N THR A 114 4.51 5.04 12.41
CA THR A 114 5.74 5.83 12.29
C THR A 114 6.79 5.04 11.52
N ALA A 115 7.65 5.75 10.80
CA ALA A 115 8.77 5.13 10.11
C ALA A 115 10.02 5.99 10.25
N ARG A 116 11.17 5.34 10.38
CA ARG A 116 12.48 5.98 10.46
C ARG A 116 13.51 5.25 9.64
N VAL A 117 14.37 6.00 9.01
CA VAL A 117 15.53 5.45 8.33
C VAL A 117 16.70 5.38 9.32
N VAL A 118 17.26 4.19 9.51
CA VAL A 118 18.38 3.95 10.44
C VAL A 118 19.35 2.97 9.79
N GLY A 119 20.59 3.42 9.55
CA GLY A 119 21.65 2.53 9.04
C GLY A 119 21.33 1.83 7.72
N GLY A 120 20.68 2.52 6.80
CA GLY A 120 20.32 1.94 5.50
C GLY A 120 19.07 1.05 5.51
N ARG A 121 18.33 1.00 6.61
CA ARG A 121 17.09 0.25 6.77
C ARG A 121 15.96 1.16 7.22
N VAL A 122 14.74 0.79 6.94
CA VAL A 122 13.56 1.50 7.43
C VAL A 122 12.93 0.72 8.57
N ARG A 123 12.93 1.30 9.76
CA ARG A 123 12.16 0.78 10.89
C ARG A 123 10.77 1.35 10.84
N VAL A 124 9.78 0.49 10.80
CA VAL A 124 8.37 0.87 10.71
C VAL A 124 7.61 0.29 11.89
N ARG A 125 6.79 1.12 12.51
CA ARG A 125 5.76 0.68 13.46
C ARG A 125 4.40 0.98 12.85
N VAL A 126 3.61 -0.04 12.64
CA VAL A 126 2.27 0.05 12.06
C VAL A 126 1.23 -0.25 13.13
N GLY A 127 0.28 0.65 13.28
CA GLY A 127 -0.88 0.46 14.15
C GLY A 127 -1.96 -0.41 13.49
N GLU A 128 -3.21 -0.23 13.88
CA GLU A 128 -4.31 -1.01 13.36
C GLU A 128 -4.57 -0.72 11.88
N LEU A 129 -4.65 -1.78 11.07
CA LEU A 129 -4.99 -1.70 9.64
C LEU A 129 -6.51 -1.82 9.46
N THR A 130 -7.17 -0.70 9.29
CA THR A 130 -8.63 -0.63 9.15
C THR A 130 -9.10 -0.80 7.71
N ASP A 131 -8.67 0.09 6.83
CA ASP A 131 -9.18 0.19 5.45
C ASP A 131 -8.20 -0.32 4.39
N GLY A 132 -6.92 -0.44 4.73
CA GLY A 132 -5.88 -0.91 3.79
C GLY A 132 -4.51 -1.02 4.45
N PRO A 133 -3.47 -1.32 3.66
CA PRO A 133 -2.10 -1.40 4.15
C PRO A 133 -1.56 -0.02 4.57
N ALA A 134 -0.54 -0.04 5.42
CA ALA A 134 0.27 1.15 5.66
C ALA A 134 1.13 1.45 4.43
N VAL A 135 1.15 2.70 4.01
CA VAL A 135 1.95 3.20 2.89
C VAL A 135 3.10 4.00 3.46
N VAL A 136 4.31 3.47 3.33
CA VAL A 136 5.54 4.08 3.85
C VAL A 136 6.29 4.73 2.71
N LEU A 137 6.42 6.05 2.77
CA LEU A 137 7.15 6.84 1.77
C LEU A 137 8.57 7.09 2.27
N VAL A 138 9.53 6.51 1.60
CA VAL A 138 10.96 6.67 1.90
C VAL A 138 11.56 7.64 0.89
N PRO A 139 12.07 8.82 1.31
CA PRO A 139 12.60 9.80 0.38
C PRO A 139 13.79 9.27 -0.43
N LYS A 140 13.86 9.64 -1.69
CA LYS A 140 15.02 9.49 -2.57
C LYS A 140 15.92 10.74 -2.51
N ARG A 141 17.21 10.55 -2.76
CA ARG A 141 18.15 11.66 -3.02
C ARG A 141 17.91 12.29 -4.35
#